data_a4b6146cf73d68b3941edd0822faa039
#
_entry.id   a4b6146cf73d68b3941edd0822faa039
#
_cell.length_a   1.000
_cell.length_b   1.000
_cell.length_c   1.000
_cell.angle_alpha   90.00
_cell.angle_beta   90.00
_cell.angle_gamma   90.00
#
_symmetry.space_group_name_H-M   'P 1'
#
loop_
_entity.id
_entity.type
_entity.pdbx_description
1 polymer ?
#
loop_
_entity_poly.entity_id
_entity_poly.type
_entity_poly.pdbx_seq_one_letter_code
_entity_poly.pdbx_strand_id
1 'polypeptide(L)'
;MAVFGVPEPNPRAAVAALEAAAAIEQRMAAWNEVRIRSREPPVQVGMGIHYGDVFAGAVGDAKRLEFTMLGDTVNVAQRCERLTRETGVSMVVTRAVLEAAAANFSKWHQIPALVLRGRQGELDLFGPALAMSEALAPRIV
;
A
#
# COMPACT_ATOMS: atom_id res chain seq x y z
N MET A 1 -1.54 -3.74 -9.78
CA MET A 1 -1.76 -2.35 -9.33
C MET A 1 -3.25 -2.06 -9.38
N ALA A 2 -3.79 -1.40 -8.34
CA ALA A 2 -5.15 -0.85 -8.35
C ALA A 2 -5.06 0.68 -8.28
N VAL A 3 -5.97 1.38 -8.93
CA VAL A 3 -6.03 2.85 -8.98
C VAL A 3 -7.44 3.29 -8.64
N PHE A 4 -7.54 4.31 -7.81
CA PHE A 4 -8.80 4.88 -7.33
C PHE A 4 -8.88 6.35 -7.77
N GLY A 5 -10.08 6.82 -8.12
CA GLY A 5 -10.28 8.19 -8.59
C GLY A 5 -9.91 8.42 -10.06
N VAL A 6 -9.98 7.39 -10.89
CA VAL A 6 -9.74 7.44 -12.33
C VAL A 6 -10.90 6.71 -13.03
N PRO A 7 -11.40 7.19 -14.18
CA PRO A 7 -10.93 8.34 -14.97
C PRO A 7 -11.34 9.69 -14.41
N GLU A 8 -12.33 9.75 -13.52
CA GLU A 8 -12.81 11.00 -12.94
C GLU A 8 -12.33 11.15 -11.49
N PRO A 9 -11.92 12.36 -11.08
CA PRO A 9 -11.53 12.63 -9.71
C PRO A 9 -12.66 12.25 -8.74
N ASN A 10 -12.32 11.49 -7.71
CA ASN A 10 -13.25 11.10 -6.67
C ASN A 10 -12.72 11.49 -5.29
N PRO A 11 -13.40 12.38 -4.55
CA PRO A 11 -12.94 12.82 -3.23
C PRO A 11 -12.84 11.68 -2.21
N ARG A 12 -13.50 10.54 -2.45
CA ARG A 12 -13.40 9.34 -1.62
C ARG A 12 -12.33 8.35 -2.08
N ALA A 13 -11.53 8.68 -3.10
CA ALA A 13 -10.55 7.76 -3.67
C ALA A 13 -9.56 7.22 -2.61
N ALA A 14 -9.02 8.09 -1.75
CA ALA A 14 -8.10 7.68 -0.69
C ALA A 14 -8.77 6.78 0.36
N VAL A 15 -10.01 7.09 0.74
CA VAL A 15 -10.81 6.27 1.65
C VAL A 15 -11.05 4.89 1.03
N ALA A 16 -11.51 4.85 -0.21
CA ALA A 16 -11.78 3.60 -0.91
C ALA A 16 -10.52 2.72 -1.06
N ALA A 17 -9.36 3.34 -1.28
CA ALA A 17 -8.09 2.61 -1.33
C ALA A 17 -7.74 1.96 0.01
N LEU A 18 -7.92 2.69 1.14
CA LEU A 18 -7.68 2.16 2.48
C LEU A 18 -8.69 1.06 2.84
N GLU A 19 -9.97 1.24 2.52
CA GLU A 19 -11.03 0.24 2.73
C GLU A 19 -10.75 -1.05 1.92
N ALA A 20 -10.34 -0.92 0.67
CA ALA A 20 -9.97 -2.06 -0.17
C ALA A 20 -8.75 -2.80 0.40
N ALA A 21 -7.73 -2.09 0.85
CA ALA A 21 -6.55 -2.69 1.46
C ALA A 21 -6.89 -3.43 2.76
N ALA A 22 -7.70 -2.83 3.64
CA ALA A 22 -8.18 -3.49 4.86
C ALA A 22 -9.00 -4.76 4.55
N ALA A 23 -9.84 -4.71 3.51
CA ALA A 23 -10.60 -5.89 3.07
C ALA A 23 -9.69 -7.01 2.52
N ILE A 24 -8.60 -6.65 1.83
CA ILE A 24 -7.59 -7.62 1.38
C ILE A 24 -6.91 -8.28 2.59
N GLU A 25 -6.48 -7.51 3.59
CA GLU A 25 -5.85 -8.05 4.81
C GLU A 25 -6.78 -9.06 5.51
N GLN A 26 -8.05 -8.70 5.72
CA GLN A 26 -9.02 -9.59 6.36
C GLN A 26 -9.23 -10.89 5.57
N ARG A 27 -9.35 -10.80 4.24
CA ARG A 27 -9.52 -11.99 3.40
C ARG A 27 -8.28 -12.86 3.37
N MET A 28 -7.09 -12.24 3.36
CA MET A 28 -5.82 -12.96 3.41
C MET A 28 -5.65 -13.68 4.74
N ALA A 29 -6.01 -13.05 5.87
CA ALA A 29 -5.99 -13.68 7.18
C ALA A 29 -6.89 -14.92 7.21
N ALA A 30 -8.16 -14.80 6.80
CA ALA A 30 -9.10 -15.90 6.76
C ALA A 30 -8.63 -17.04 5.81
N TRP A 31 -8.08 -16.70 4.66
CA TRP A 31 -7.54 -17.69 3.74
C TRP A 31 -6.31 -18.41 4.31
N ASN A 32 -5.42 -17.68 4.96
CA ASN A 32 -4.26 -18.26 5.62
C ASN A 32 -4.62 -19.21 6.76
N GLU A 33 -5.70 -18.97 7.51
CA GLU A 33 -6.21 -19.93 8.48
C GLU A 33 -6.60 -21.26 7.83
N VAL A 34 -7.22 -21.23 6.66
CA VAL A 34 -7.57 -22.45 5.91
C VAL A 34 -6.30 -23.17 5.44
N ARG A 35 -5.33 -22.44 4.89
CA ARG A 35 -4.04 -22.99 4.44
C ARG A 35 -3.29 -23.68 5.57
N ILE A 36 -3.18 -23.03 6.72
CA ILE A 36 -2.51 -23.60 7.91
C ILE A 36 -3.19 -24.89 8.37
N ARG A 37 -4.53 -24.91 8.40
CA ARG A 37 -5.28 -26.16 8.71
C ARG A 37 -5.01 -27.27 7.71
N SER A 38 -4.78 -26.92 6.45
CA SER A 38 -4.40 -27.84 5.37
C SER A 38 -2.90 -28.17 5.33
N ARG A 39 -2.11 -27.71 6.32
CA ARG A 39 -0.65 -27.85 6.38
C ARG A 39 0.08 -27.19 5.20
N GLU A 40 -0.51 -26.18 4.62
CA GLU A 40 0.10 -25.36 3.59
C GLU A 40 0.73 -24.10 4.22
N PRO A 41 1.84 -23.59 3.69
CA PRO A 41 2.45 -22.37 4.21
C PRO A 41 1.53 -21.16 3.99
N PRO A 42 1.46 -20.20 4.94
CA PRO A 42 0.70 -18.98 4.76
C PRO A 42 1.30 -18.12 3.63
N VAL A 43 0.46 -17.36 2.96
CA VAL A 43 0.85 -16.42 1.91
C VAL A 43 0.88 -15.01 2.49
N GLN A 44 1.95 -14.29 2.23
CA GLN A 44 2.09 -12.88 2.62
C GLN A 44 1.84 -11.98 1.42
N VAL A 45 1.07 -10.90 1.65
CA VAL A 45 0.80 -9.85 0.66
C VAL A 45 1.29 -8.53 1.24
N GLY A 46 2.14 -7.84 0.49
CA GLY A 46 2.56 -6.47 0.81
C GLY A 46 1.74 -5.47 0.00
N MET A 47 1.29 -4.40 0.65
CA MET A 47 0.54 -3.32 0.00
C MET A 47 1.21 -1.98 0.26
N GLY A 48 1.50 -1.23 -0.82
CA GLY A 48 1.98 0.14 -0.77
C GLY A 48 0.92 1.09 -1.32
N ILE A 49 0.56 2.12 -0.55
CA ILE A 49 -0.47 3.08 -0.96
C ILE A 49 0.11 4.49 -0.92
N HIS A 50 -0.06 5.20 -2.02
CA HIS A 50 0.31 6.62 -2.12
C HIS A 50 -0.80 7.39 -2.81
N TYR A 51 -0.97 8.65 -2.43
CA TYR A 51 -1.91 9.59 -3.02
C TYR A 51 -1.14 10.74 -3.66
N GLY A 52 -1.49 11.07 -4.91
CA GLY A 52 -0.87 12.13 -5.67
C GLY A 52 -1.32 12.10 -7.13
N ASP A 53 -0.82 13.04 -7.91
CA ASP A 53 -1.17 13.16 -9.32
C ASP A 53 -0.62 12.01 -10.15
N VAL A 54 -1.46 11.50 -11.05
CA VAL A 54 -1.08 10.48 -12.04
C VAL A 54 -1.54 10.93 -13.43
N PHE A 55 -0.74 10.63 -14.42
CA PHE A 55 -1.19 10.67 -15.79
C PHE A 55 -1.85 9.34 -16.13
N ALA A 56 -3.12 9.38 -16.48
CA ALA A 56 -3.89 8.22 -16.91
C ALA A 56 -4.18 8.34 -18.41
N GLY A 57 -3.73 7.38 -19.21
CA GLY A 57 -3.93 7.46 -20.63
C GLY A 57 -3.53 6.20 -21.38
N ALA A 58 -3.91 6.16 -22.67
CA ALA A 58 -3.50 5.12 -23.57
C ALA A 58 -2.10 5.44 -24.11
N VAL A 59 -1.17 4.52 -23.92
CA VAL A 59 0.20 4.60 -24.41
C VAL A 59 0.46 3.42 -25.34
N GLY A 60 1.03 3.70 -26.51
CA GLY A 60 1.33 2.67 -27.49
C GLY A 60 1.29 3.18 -28.91
N ASP A 61 1.32 2.28 -29.85
CA ASP A 61 1.23 2.55 -31.28
C ASP A 61 -0.10 2.03 -31.88
N ALA A 62 -0.27 2.16 -33.18
CA ALA A 62 -1.49 1.72 -33.88
C ALA A 62 -1.78 0.22 -33.78
N LYS A 63 -0.81 -0.60 -33.34
CA LYS A 63 -0.94 -2.05 -33.19
C LYS A 63 -1.16 -2.49 -31.75
N ARG A 64 -0.71 -1.68 -30.78
CA ARG A 64 -0.82 -2.02 -29.36
C ARG A 64 -1.00 -0.75 -28.51
N LEU A 65 -2.23 -0.56 -28.04
CA LEU A 65 -2.61 0.51 -27.12
C LEU A 65 -2.86 -0.10 -25.74
N GLU A 66 -2.09 0.37 -24.75
CA GLU A 66 -2.26 -0.05 -23.36
C GLU A 66 -2.68 1.17 -22.53
N PHE A 67 -3.78 1.05 -21.79
CA PHE A 67 -4.15 2.06 -20.82
C PHE A 67 -3.25 1.92 -19.60
N THR A 68 -2.50 2.95 -19.31
CA THR A 68 -1.49 2.91 -18.24
C THR A 68 -1.53 4.15 -17.36
N MET A 69 -0.96 4.00 -16.17
CA MET A 69 -0.76 5.09 -15.21
C MET A 69 0.72 5.42 -15.14
N LEU A 70 1.04 6.68 -15.36
CA LEU A 70 2.41 7.19 -15.33
C LEU A 70 2.51 8.31 -14.27
N GLY A 71 3.66 8.40 -13.64
CA GLY A 71 3.99 9.46 -12.70
C GLY A 71 4.80 8.98 -11.50
N ASP A 72 5.37 9.92 -10.77
CA ASP A 72 6.13 9.65 -9.55
C ASP A 72 5.27 8.97 -8.48
N THR A 73 3.98 9.30 -8.44
CA THR A 73 2.97 8.68 -7.55
C THR A 73 2.96 7.15 -7.65
N VAL A 74 3.05 6.61 -8.86
CA VAL A 74 3.11 5.15 -9.08
C VAL A 74 4.40 4.56 -8.52
N ASN A 75 5.53 5.25 -8.75
CA ASN A 75 6.83 4.82 -8.26
C ASN A 75 6.90 4.85 -6.73
N VAL A 76 6.32 5.87 -6.10
CA VAL A 76 6.25 5.96 -4.63
C VAL A 76 5.42 4.82 -4.07
N ALA A 77 4.23 4.54 -4.62
CA ALA A 77 3.41 3.42 -4.18
C ALA A 77 4.14 2.08 -4.29
N GLN A 78 4.88 1.86 -5.38
CA GLN A 78 5.71 0.65 -5.55
C GLN A 78 6.83 0.55 -4.51
N ARG A 79 7.44 1.68 -4.16
CA ARG A 79 8.48 1.71 -3.10
C ARG A 79 7.89 1.41 -1.73
N CYS A 80 6.71 1.95 -1.41
CA CYS A 80 5.97 1.62 -0.20
C CYS A 80 5.66 0.11 -0.14
N GLU A 81 5.25 -0.52 -1.25
CA GLU A 81 5.04 -1.97 -1.30
C GLU A 81 6.32 -2.74 -0.97
N ARG A 82 7.46 -2.37 -1.55
CA ARG A 82 8.74 -3.03 -1.26
C ARG A 82 9.13 -2.95 0.22
N LEU A 83 8.86 -1.81 0.86
CA LEU A 83 9.17 -1.60 2.28
C LEU A 83 8.39 -2.54 3.20
N THR A 84 7.25 -3.08 2.78
CA THR A 84 6.51 -4.06 3.57
C THR A 84 7.36 -5.30 3.91
N ARG A 85 8.26 -5.70 3.00
CA ARG A 85 9.16 -6.85 3.20
C ARG A 85 10.27 -6.53 4.20
N GLU A 86 10.75 -5.30 4.22
CA GLU A 86 11.83 -4.85 5.11
C GLU A 86 11.31 -4.59 6.53
N THR A 87 10.10 -4.05 6.63
CA THR A 87 9.47 -3.67 7.89
C THR A 87 8.63 -4.79 8.53
N GLY A 88 8.29 -5.81 7.76
CA GLY A 88 7.44 -6.92 8.21
C GLY A 88 5.96 -6.57 8.36
N VAL A 89 5.54 -5.36 7.94
CA VAL A 89 4.13 -4.96 7.94
C VAL A 89 3.46 -5.32 6.60
N SER A 90 2.17 -5.61 6.64
CA SER A 90 1.39 -5.94 5.44
C SER A 90 1.05 -4.73 4.56
N MET A 91 1.08 -3.52 5.15
CA MET A 91 0.69 -2.29 4.47
C MET A 91 1.60 -1.13 4.86
N VAL A 92 2.07 -0.38 3.87
CA VAL A 92 2.77 0.89 4.05
C VAL A 92 2.04 1.97 3.28
N VAL A 93 1.65 3.04 3.98
CA VAL A 93 0.96 4.20 3.40
C VAL A 93 1.77 5.48 3.63
N THR A 94 1.64 6.44 2.74
CA THR A 94 2.22 7.77 2.94
C THR A 94 1.27 8.68 3.70
N ARG A 95 1.80 9.73 4.35
CA ARG A 95 1.02 10.79 5.00
C ARG A 95 -0.07 11.35 4.08
N ALA A 96 0.27 11.58 2.80
CA ALA A 96 -0.66 12.11 1.81
C ALA A 96 -1.96 11.27 1.67
N VAL A 97 -1.88 9.95 1.81
CA VAL A 97 -3.06 9.08 1.81
C VAL A 97 -3.92 9.32 3.04
N LEU A 98 -3.30 9.38 4.23
CA LEU A 98 -4.01 9.55 5.50
C LEU A 98 -4.70 10.93 5.57
N GLU A 99 -4.05 11.97 5.08
CA GLU A 99 -4.60 13.32 5.00
C GLU A 99 -5.76 13.38 4.00
N ALA A 100 -5.59 12.83 2.78
CA ALA A 100 -6.64 12.80 1.77
C ALA A 100 -7.86 11.97 2.20
N ALA A 101 -7.65 10.94 3.02
CA ALA A 101 -8.71 10.13 3.59
C ALA A 101 -9.32 10.72 4.87
N ALA A 102 -8.82 11.84 5.40
CA ALA A 102 -9.12 12.37 6.73
C ALA A 102 -9.03 11.27 7.81
N ALA A 103 -8.04 10.40 7.71
CA ALA A 103 -7.89 9.24 8.56
C ALA A 103 -7.46 9.63 9.99
N ASN A 104 -7.92 8.87 10.97
CA ASN A 104 -7.45 9.04 12.34
C ASN A 104 -6.03 8.48 12.49
N PHE A 105 -5.05 9.36 12.64
CA PHE A 105 -3.63 9.01 12.76
C PHE A 105 -3.32 8.14 13.99
N SER A 106 -4.14 8.14 15.04
CA SER A 106 -3.90 7.28 16.22
C SER A 106 -3.98 5.77 15.91
N LYS A 107 -4.56 5.40 14.78
CA LYS A 107 -4.62 4.01 14.29
C LYS A 107 -3.41 3.61 13.44
N TRP A 108 -2.44 4.50 13.29
CA TRP A 108 -1.29 4.32 12.44
C TRP A 108 0.00 4.56 13.21
N HIS A 109 0.99 3.72 13.01
CA HIS A 109 2.34 3.93 13.52
C HIS A 109 3.23 4.50 12.42
N GLN A 110 3.99 5.53 12.76
CA GLN A 110 5.00 6.05 11.87
C GLN A 110 6.12 5.02 11.71
N ILE A 111 6.44 4.70 10.47
CA ILE A 111 7.58 3.88 10.10
C ILE A 111 8.78 4.83 9.98
N PRO A 112 9.95 4.50 10.56
CA PRO A 112 11.13 5.33 10.41
C PRO A 112 11.38 5.66 8.95
N ALA A 113 11.57 6.95 8.66
CA ALA A 113 11.74 7.44 7.29
C ALA A 113 12.95 6.76 6.64
N LEU A 114 12.69 5.92 5.67
CA LEU A 114 13.72 5.48 4.75
C LEU A 114 13.85 6.56 3.68
N VAL A 115 15.04 7.13 3.58
CA VAL A 115 15.37 8.05 2.49
C VAL A 115 15.16 7.30 1.18
N LEU A 116 14.07 7.59 0.51
CA LEU A 116 13.79 7.00 -0.80
C LEU A 116 14.82 7.56 -1.79
N ARG A 117 15.84 6.76 -2.13
CA ARG A 117 16.87 7.15 -3.09
C ARG A 117 16.23 7.72 -4.36
N GLY A 118 16.63 8.92 -4.74
CA GLY A 118 16.21 9.57 -6.00
C GLY A 118 15.07 10.58 -5.87
N ARG A 119 14.63 10.96 -4.67
CA ARG A 119 13.71 12.07 -4.45
C ARG A 119 14.31 13.07 -3.46
N GLN A 120 14.14 14.37 -3.71
CA GLN A 120 14.43 15.41 -2.73
C GLN A 120 13.27 15.45 -1.73
N GLY A 121 13.53 15.05 -0.48
CA GLY A 121 12.59 15.08 0.64
C GLY A 121 12.29 13.69 1.24
N GLU A 122 12.14 13.69 2.56
CA GLU A 122 11.69 12.52 3.33
C GLU A 122 10.18 12.34 3.12
N LEU A 123 9.74 11.10 2.99
CA LEU A 123 8.32 10.76 3.01
C LEU A 123 7.97 10.22 4.40
N ASP A 124 6.97 10.82 5.01
CA ASP A 124 6.36 10.25 6.21
C ASP A 124 5.55 9.01 5.84
N LEU A 125 5.97 7.88 6.37
CA LEU A 125 5.40 6.56 6.10
C LEU A 125 4.74 6.02 7.36
N PHE A 126 3.65 5.28 7.17
CA PHE A 126 2.85 4.73 8.24
C PHE A 126 2.43 3.30 7.92
N GLY A 127 2.34 2.48 8.97
CA GLY A 127 1.74 1.15 8.93
C GLY A 127 0.59 1.04 9.92
N PRO A 128 -0.32 0.07 9.77
CA PRO A 128 -1.39 -0.17 10.73
C PRO A 128 -0.85 -0.48 12.13
N ALA A 129 -1.43 0.12 13.17
CA ALA A 129 -0.98 -0.04 14.56
C ALA A 129 -0.96 -1.51 15.02
N LEU A 130 -1.96 -2.29 14.62
CA LEU A 130 -2.07 -3.70 14.98
C LEU A 130 -0.99 -4.57 14.33
N ALA A 131 -0.65 -4.30 13.06
CA ALA A 131 0.36 -5.07 12.34
C ALA A 131 1.79 -4.88 12.90
N MET A 132 2.09 -3.71 13.45
CA MET A 132 3.40 -3.44 14.08
C MET A 132 3.60 -4.22 15.38
N SER A 133 2.53 -4.47 16.14
CA SER A 133 2.60 -5.26 17.38
C SER A 133 2.98 -6.73 17.10
N GLU A 134 2.53 -7.28 15.98
CA GLU A 134 2.87 -8.66 15.58
C GLU A 134 4.25 -8.76 14.91
N ALA A 135 4.65 -7.73 14.16
CA ALA A 135 5.97 -7.70 13.49
C ALA A 135 7.14 -7.52 14.46
N LEU A 136 6.90 -6.89 15.61
CA LEU A 136 7.90 -6.68 16.69
C LEU A 136 7.94 -7.83 17.70
N ALA A 137 7.02 -8.79 17.61
CA ALA A 137 7.10 -9.99 18.44
C ALA A 137 8.39 -10.78 18.09
N PRO A 138 9.22 -11.16 19.05
CA PRO A 138 10.44 -11.92 18.78
C PRO A 138 10.06 -13.22 18.08
N ARG A 139 10.55 -13.40 16.84
CA ARG A 139 10.47 -14.69 16.17
C ARG A 139 11.34 -15.65 16.99
N ILE A 140 10.70 -16.44 17.84
CA ILE A 140 11.36 -17.58 18.49
C ILE A 140 11.73 -18.54 17.37
N VAL A 141 13.03 -18.68 17.15
CA VAL A 141 13.64 -19.62 16.22
C VAL A 141 13.53 -21.02 16.82
#